data_9b8280b8e95a61bf9c44679eeadc0404
#
_entry.id   9b8280b8e95a61bf9c44679eeadc0404
#
_cell.length_a   1.000
_cell.length_b   1.000
_cell.length_c   1.000
_cell.angle_alpha   90.00
_cell.angle_beta   90.00
_cell.angle_gamma   90.00
#
_symmetry.space_group_name_H-M   'P 1'
#
loop_
_entity.id
_entity.type
_entity.pdbx_description
1 polymer ?
#
loop_
_entity_poly.entity_id
_entity_poly.type
_entity_poly.pdbx_seq_one_letter_code
_entity_poly.pdbx_strand_id
1 'polypeptide(L)'
;MKIYTYYEEINFPHQKEMLELWRESWAKMGFETIVLGKEDAKKSPDYDLFVRKMQFIFNEITGQELSSYGLSCFVRWLAYSTVENKQEKFLVSDYDVINSGSWKTSDPLIDGLHLFDDACPCMASVTALDLKKLCDLFFEI
;
A
#
# COMPACT_ATOMS: atom_id res chain seq x y z
N MET A 1 5.86 -16.10 4.03
CA MET A 1 5.68 -14.66 4.32
C MET A 1 4.97 -14.02 3.15
N LYS A 2 3.98 -13.17 3.41
CA LYS A 2 3.22 -12.45 2.39
C LYS A 2 3.78 -11.07 2.15
N ILE A 3 3.77 -10.65 0.88
CA ILE A 3 4.00 -9.27 0.49
C ILE A 3 2.86 -8.80 -0.40
N TYR A 4 2.37 -7.61 -0.12
CA TYR A 4 1.28 -6.98 -0.84
C TYR A 4 1.78 -5.77 -1.61
N THR A 5 1.21 -5.53 -2.77
CA THR A 5 1.32 -4.25 -3.48
C THR A 5 -0.06 -3.76 -3.87
N TYR A 6 -0.18 -2.46 -4.06
CA TYR A 6 -1.37 -1.84 -4.63
C TYR A 6 -1.13 -1.50 -6.09
N TYR A 7 -2.06 -1.89 -6.94
CA TYR A 7 -2.01 -1.62 -8.36
C TYR A 7 -3.33 -1.03 -8.86
N GLU A 8 -3.24 0.09 -9.51
CA GLU A 8 -4.32 0.73 -10.25
C GLU A 8 -3.78 1.19 -11.59
N GLU A 9 -4.43 0.85 -12.69
CA GLU A 9 -3.99 1.26 -14.02
C GLU A 9 -4.27 2.74 -14.23
N ILE A 10 -3.21 3.55 -14.30
CA ILE A 10 -3.27 5.01 -14.41
C ILE A 10 -2.49 5.57 -15.60
N ASN A 11 -2.39 4.77 -16.67
CA ASN A 11 -1.77 5.14 -17.95
C ASN A 11 -0.28 5.51 -17.89
N PHE A 12 0.49 4.99 -16.93
CA PHE A 12 1.93 5.06 -16.97
C PHE A 12 2.49 4.03 -17.95
N PRO A 13 3.55 4.40 -18.75
CA PRO A 13 4.24 3.44 -19.58
C PRO A 13 4.78 2.26 -18.77
N HIS A 14 4.69 1.05 -19.33
CA HIS A 14 5.26 -0.18 -18.75
C HIS A 14 4.75 -0.56 -17.34
N GLN A 15 3.62 -0.04 -16.94
CA GLN A 15 3.08 -0.29 -15.60
C GLN A 15 2.82 -1.77 -15.33
N LYS A 16 2.29 -2.50 -16.33
CA LYS A 16 2.02 -3.95 -16.22
C LYS A 16 3.30 -4.76 -16.17
N GLU A 17 4.28 -4.41 -16.99
CA GLU A 17 5.59 -5.08 -17.00
C GLU A 17 6.32 -4.90 -15.66
N MET A 18 6.24 -3.72 -15.06
CA MET A 18 6.79 -3.47 -13.73
C MET A 18 6.12 -4.33 -12.66
N LEU A 19 4.80 -4.46 -12.71
CA LEU A 19 4.06 -5.33 -11.80
C LEU A 19 4.49 -6.79 -11.91
N GLU A 20 4.67 -7.31 -13.13
CA GLU A 20 5.13 -8.68 -13.33
C GLU A 20 6.58 -8.87 -12.84
N LEU A 21 7.48 -7.94 -13.10
CA LEU A 21 8.84 -7.96 -12.55
C LEU A 21 8.83 -7.96 -11.01
N TRP A 22 7.94 -7.17 -10.39
CA TRP A 22 7.74 -7.18 -8.96
C TRP A 22 7.34 -8.58 -8.48
N ARG A 23 6.29 -9.17 -9.07
CA ARG A 23 5.84 -10.53 -8.72
C ARG A 23 6.96 -11.55 -8.80
N GLU A 24 7.67 -11.59 -9.93
CA GLU A 24 8.73 -12.56 -10.18
C GLU A 24 9.88 -12.40 -9.18
N SER A 25 10.30 -11.16 -8.90
CA SER A 25 11.42 -10.88 -8.01
C SER A 25 11.15 -11.33 -6.58
N TRP A 26 9.95 -11.05 -6.07
CA TRP A 26 9.57 -11.44 -4.71
C TRP A 26 9.23 -12.92 -4.60
N ALA A 27 8.51 -13.50 -5.57
CA ALA A 27 8.19 -14.92 -5.61
C ALA A 27 9.45 -15.78 -5.69
N LYS A 28 10.46 -15.38 -6.45
CA LYS A 28 11.76 -16.05 -6.52
C LYS A 28 12.46 -16.16 -5.17
N MET A 29 12.21 -15.22 -4.29
CA MET A 29 12.75 -15.23 -2.91
C MET A 29 11.83 -15.94 -1.91
N GLY A 30 10.78 -16.62 -2.38
CA GLY A 30 9.87 -17.42 -1.56
C GLY A 30 8.70 -16.66 -0.93
N PHE A 31 8.48 -15.41 -1.30
CA PHE A 31 7.33 -14.63 -0.83
C PHE A 31 6.06 -15.00 -1.59
N GLU A 32 4.94 -15.04 -0.89
CA GLU A 32 3.61 -15.05 -1.48
C GLU A 32 3.23 -13.63 -1.88
N THR A 33 3.17 -13.38 -3.18
CA THR A 33 2.90 -12.05 -3.74
C THR A 33 1.41 -11.84 -3.97
N ILE A 34 0.86 -10.76 -3.42
CA ILE A 34 -0.56 -10.44 -3.50
C ILE A 34 -0.72 -9.01 -4.02
N VAL A 35 -1.56 -8.85 -5.03
CA VAL A 35 -1.86 -7.54 -5.61
C VAL A 35 -3.27 -7.14 -5.19
N LEU A 36 -3.39 -6.01 -4.54
CA LEU A 36 -4.66 -5.37 -4.21
C LEU A 36 -4.91 -4.20 -5.15
N GLY A 37 -6.16 -3.87 -5.33
CA GLY A 37 -6.57 -2.75 -6.17
C GLY A 37 -7.70 -1.95 -5.55
N LYS A 38 -8.28 -1.09 -6.35
CA LYS A 38 -9.37 -0.20 -5.95
C LYS A 38 -10.58 -0.98 -5.39
N GLU A 39 -10.89 -2.13 -5.97
CA GLU A 39 -12.03 -2.95 -5.52
C GLU A 39 -11.78 -3.53 -4.11
N ASP A 40 -10.51 -3.77 -3.74
CA ASP A 40 -10.16 -4.17 -2.38
C ASP A 40 -10.35 -3.01 -1.40
N ALA A 41 -9.93 -1.80 -1.76
CA ALA A 41 -10.15 -0.61 -0.95
C ALA A 41 -11.65 -0.35 -0.71
N LYS A 42 -12.48 -0.57 -1.71
CA LYS A 42 -13.94 -0.42 -1.61
C LYS A 42 -14.62 -1.41 -0.66
N LYS A 43 -13.94 -2.46 -0.23
CA LYS A 43 -14.44 -3.35 0.83
C LYS A 43 -14.50 -2.65 2.19
N SER A 44 -13.73 -1.56 2.37
CA SER A 44 -13.86 -0.73 3.56
C SER A 44 -15.17 0.06 3.54
N PRO A 45 -15.95 0.04 4.62
CA PRO A 45 -17.17 0.85 4.72
C PRO A 45 -16.88 2.36 4.69
N ASP A 46 -15.64 2.75 4.96
CA ASP A 46 -15.19 4.14 5.02
C ASP A 46 -14.65 4.66 3.68
N TYR A 47 -14.67 3.84 2.60
CA TYR A 47 -14.03 4.18 1.33
C TYR A 47 -14.43 5.54 0.78
N ASP A 48 -15.74 5.79 0.62
CA ASP A 48 -16.23 7.03 0.01
C ASP A 48 -15.91 8.26 0.89
N LEU A 49 -16.00 8.10 2.20
CA LEU A 49 -15.66 9.15 3.14
C LEU A 49 -14.16 9.45 3.12
N PHE A 50 -13.33 8.41 3.07
CA PHE A 50 -11.87 8.52 2.98
C PHE A 50 -11.45 9.26 1.71
N VAL A 51 -11.98 8.87 0.54
CA VAL A 51 -11.69 9.53 -0.74
C VAL A 51 -12.03 11.01 -0.70
N ARG A 52 -13.24 11.35 -0.24
CA ARG A 52 -13.67 12.75 -0.11
C ARG A 52 -12.78 13.54 0.85
N LYS A 53 -12.40 12.93 1.98
CA LYS A 53 -11.53 13.55 2.96
C LYS A 53 -10.14 13.84 2.38
N MET A 54 -9.55 12.89 1.66
CA MET A 54 -8.23 13.09 1.03
C MET A 54 -8.27 14.18 -0.03
N GLN A 55 -9.29 14.20 -0.87
CA GLN A 55 -9.48 15.26 -1.87
C GLN A 55 -9.62 16.63 -1.21
N PHE A 56 -10.42 16.71 -0.15
CA PHE A 56 -10.61 17.97 0.61
C PHE A 56 -9.29 18.45 1.25
N ILE A 57 -8.60 17.60 2.01
CA ILE A 57 -7.34 17.96 2.67
C ILE A 57 -6.30 18.42 1.65
N PHE A 58 -6.14 17.68 0.55
CA PHE A 58 -5.17 18.04 -0.48
C PHE A 58 -5.47 19.39 -1.13
N ASN A 59 -6.74 19.65 -1.45
CA ASN A 59 -7.17 20.93 -2.00
C ASN A 59 -6.93 22.08 -1.01
N GLU A 60 -7.27 21.91 0.26
CA GLU A 60 -7.05 22.94 1.30
C GLU A 60 -5.56 23.29 1.49
N ILE A 61 -4.68 22.28 1.40
CA ILE A 61 -3.24 22.50 1.59
C ILE A 61 -2.57 23.07 0.34
N THR A 62 -2.95 22.61 -0.84
CA THR A 62 -2.22 22.90 -2.09
C THR A 62 -2.95 23.88 -3.02
N GLY A 63 -4.25 24.08 -2.82
CA GLY A 63 -5.11 24.79 -3.76
C GLY A 63 -5.36 24.06 -5.09
N GLN A 64 -5.00 22.79 -5.18
CA GLN A 64 -5.09 21.98 -6.40
C GLN A 64 -6.00 20.78 -6.19
N GLU A 65 -6.51 20.24 -7.28
CA GLU A 65 -7.23 18.96 -7.26
C GLU A 65 -6.26 17.79 -7.13
N LEU A 66 -6.64 16.80 -6.30
CA LEU A 66 -5.88 15.57 -6.15
C LEU A 66 -6.01 14.72 -7.42
N SER A 67 -4.89 14.45 -8.07
CA SER A 67 -4.86 13.60 -9.26
C SER A 67 -5.22 12.14 -8.94
N SER A 68 -5.58 11.35 -9.97
CA SER A 68 -5.83 9.92 -9.81
C SER A 68 -4.61 9.18 -9.23
N TYR A 69 -3.42 9.55 -9.66
CA TYR A 69 -2.17 9.02 -9.08
C TYR A 69 -2.04 9.41 -7.60
N GLY A 70 -2.19 10.68 -7.28
CA GLY A 70 -2.12 11.14 -5.89
C GLY A 70 -3.14 10.45 -4.99
N LEU A 71 -4.37 10.27 -5.48
CA LEU A 71 -5.40 9.55 -4.75
C LEU A 71 -5.02 8.08 -4.51
N SER A 72 -4.43 7.41 -5.50
CA SER A 72 -3.98 6.01 -5.36
C SER A 72 -2.92 5.85 -4.27
N CYS A 73 -2.06 6.86 -4.07
CA CYS A 73 -1.05 6.87 -3.00
C CYS A 73 -1.67 6.85 -1.59
N PHE A 74 -2.89 7.36 -1.41
CA PHE A 74 -3.62 7.29 -0.15
C PHE A 74 -4.51 6.05 -0.06
N VAL A 75 -5.25 5.74 -1.12
CA VAL A 75 -6.21 4.63 -1.16
C VAL A 75 -5.54 3.27 -0.95
N ARG A 76 -4.27 3.12 -1.33
CA ARG A 76 -3.50 1.90 -1.07
C ARG A 76 -3.49 1.50 0.41
N TRP A 77 -3.37 2.45 1.32
CA TRP A 77 -3.38 2.17 2.76
C TRP A 77 -4.72 1.62 3.22
N LEU A 78 -5.80 2.15 2.66
CA LEU A 78 -7.13 1.62 2.92
C LEU A 78 -7.30 0.20 2.38
N ALA A 79 -6.79 -0.08 1.16
CA ALA A 79 -6.82 -1.42 0.59
C ALA A 79 -6.07 -2.44 1.47
N TYR A 80 -4.87 -2.11 1.92
CA TYR A 80 -4.11 -2.98 2.83
C TYR A 80 -4.82 -3.20 4.18
N SER A 81 -5.56 -2.21 4.67
CA SER A 81 -6.34 -2.34 5.92
C SER A 81 -7.49 -3.33 5.82
N THR A 82 -7.90 -3.73 4.60
CA THR A 82 -8.99 -4.69 4.39
C THR A 82 -8.55 -6.16 4.44
N VAL A 83 -7.24 -6.43 4.54
CA VAL A 83 -6.72 -7.79 4.68
C VAL A 83 -7.39 -8.50 5.87
N GLU A 84 -7.89 -9.72 5.63
CA GLU A 84 -8.78 -10.41 6.58
C GLU A 84 -8.12 -10.70 7.92
N ASN A 85 -6.90 -11.26 7.92
CA ASN A 85 -6.19 -11.52 9.17
C ASN A 85 -5.58 -10.22 9.71
N LYS A 86 -6.28 -9.58 10.64
CA LYS A 86 -5.94 -8.26 11.18
C LYS A 86 -4.64 -8.21 11.97
N GLN A 87 -4.17 -9.33 12.49
CA GLN A 87 -2.99 -9.39 13.36
C GLN A 87 -1.78 -10.03 12.67
N GLU A 88 -1.95 -10.64 11.50
CA GLU A 88 -0.84 -11.18 10.74
C GLU A 88 0.05 -10.04 10.22
N LYS A 89 1.35 -10.16 10.49
CA LYS A 89 2.34 -9.24 9.93
C LYS A 89 2.63 -9.60 8.49
N PHE A 90 2.73 -8.59 7.66
CA PHE A 90 3.09 -8.73 6.26
C PHE A 90 3.90 -7.53 5.77
N LEU A 91 4.54 -7.70 4.65
CA LEU A 91 5.17 -6.60 3.95
C LEU A 91 4.20 -5.94 2.97
N VAL A 92 4.35 -4.65 2.81
CA VAL A 92 3.78 -3.89 1.69
C VAL A 92 4.90 -3.20 0.94
N SER A 93 4.80 -3.12 -0.36
CA SER A 93 5.75 -2.32 -1.17
C SER A 93 5.05 -1.74 -2.39
N ASP A 94 5.64 -0.70 -2.94
CA ASP A 94 5.26 -0.22 -4.26
C ASP A 94 5.66 -1.28 -5.32
N TYR A 95 4.90 -1.37 -6.41
CA TYR A 95 5.14 -2.40 -7.43
C TYR A 95 6.40 -2.16 -8.29
N ASP A 96 7.11 -1.07 -8.08
CA ASP A 96 8.42 -0.76 -8.64
C ASP A 96 9.59 -1.10 -7.68
N VAL A 97 9.29 -1.61 -6.50
CA VAL A 97 10.30 -2.09 -5.54
C VAL A 97 10.63 -3.56 -5.82
N ILE A 98 11.71 -3.79 -6.53
CA ILE A 98 12.18 -5.10 -6.95
C ILE A 98 13.08 -5.73 -5.90
N ASN A 99 12.83 -6.99 -5.52
CA ASN A 99 13.70 -7.71 -4.60
C ASN A 99 14.91 -8.29 -5.35
N SER A 100 16.06 -7.68 -5.17
CA SER A 100 17.33 -8.13 -5.76
C SER A 100 18.01 -9.29 -5.01
N GLY A 101 17.32 -9.88 -4.03
CA GLY A 101 17.87 -10.95 -3.18
C GLY A 101 18.26 -10.47 -1.78
N SER A 102 18.07 -9.21 -1.46
CA SER A 102 18.37 -8.62 -0.15
C SER A 102 17.37 -9.03 0.93
N TRP A 103 16.11 -9.24 0.55
CA TRP A 103 15.04 -9.64 1.46
C TRP A 103 14.75 -11.14 1.37
N LYS A 104 14.71 -11.78 2.53
CA LYS A 104 14.44 -13.23 2.67
C LYS A 104 13.22 -13.47 3.56
N THR A 105 12.50 -14.55 3.32
CA THR A 105 11.34 -14.95 4.14
C THR A 105 11.70 -15.26 5.60
N SER A 106 12.98 -15.52 5.88
CA SER A 106 13.51 -15.72 7.23
C SER A 106 13.83 -14.43 8.00
N ASP A 107 13.81 -13.27 7.31
CA ASP A 107 14.11 -12.00 7.96
C ASP A 107 12.97 -11.64 8.92
N PRO A 108 13.28 -11.24 10.16
CA PRO A 108 12.26 -10.92 11.15
C PRO A 108 11.55 -9.61 10.76
N LEU A 109 10.22 -9.62 10.87
CA LEU A 109 9.43 -8.40 10.76
C LEU A 109 9.41 -7.67 12.10
N ILE A 110 9.57 -6.35 12.03
CA ILE A 110 9.53 -5.47 13.20
C ILE A 110 8.09 -5.32 13.70
N ASP A 111 7.91 -5.21 15.01
CA ASP A 111 6.60 -5.01 15.60
C ASP A 111 6.04 -3.62 15.30
N GLY A 112 4.72 -3.55 15.09
CA GLY A 112 4.01 -2.33 14.73
C GLY A 112 4.20 -1.95 13.26
N LEU A 113 3.73 -0.76 12.92
CA LEU A 113 3.96 -0.16 11.61
C LEU A 113 5.41 0.34 11.54
N HIS A 114 6.19 -0.22 10.64
CA HIS A 114 7.58 0.16 10.40
C HIS A 114 7.80 0.50 8.93
N LEU A 115 8.21 1.73 8.66
CA LEU A 115 8.62 2.18 7.33
C LEU A 115 10.11 1.95 7.16
N PHE A 116 10.52 1.40 6.03
CA PHE A 116 11.94 1.12 5.74
C PHE A 116 12.67 2.31 5.09
N ASP A 117 11.95 3.37 4.77
CA ASP A 117 12.50 4.63 4.27
C ASP A 117 11.72 5.79 4.89
N ASP A 118 12.44 6.74 5.47
CA ASP A 118 11.85 7.91 6.14
C ASP A 118 11.31 8.95 5.13
N ALA A 119 11.87 8.97 3.93
CA ALA A 119 11.51 9.97 2.92
C ALA A 119 10.39 9.51 1.99
N CYS A 120 10.33 8.21 1.70
CA CYS A 120 9.33 7.63 0.82
C CYS A 120 8.81 6.31 1.39
N PRO A 121 7.53 6.21 1.74
CA PRO A 121 6.96 4.97 2.32
C PRO A 121 6.73 3.90 1.24
N CYS A 122 7.74 3.65 0.42
CA CYS A 122 7.67 2.68 -0.68
C CYS A 122 7.67 1.22 -0.20
N MET A 123 8.05 0.98 1.07
CA MET A 123 8.05 -0.33 1.68
C MET A 123 7.83 -0.25 3.18
N ALA A 124 6.99 -1.13 3.72
CA ALA A 124 6.68 -1.19 5.15
C ALA A 124 6.40 -2.61 5.63
N SER A 125 6.66 -2.84 6.91
CA SER A 125 6.18 -4.00 7.68
C SER A 125 5.00 -3.57 8.53
N VAL A 126 3.87 -4.26 8.42
CA VAL A 126 2.59 -3.80 8.99
C VAL A 126 1.69 -4.97 9.36
N THR A 127 0.64 -4.66 10.13
CA THR A 127 -0.59 -5.45 10.20
C THR A 127 -1.75 -4.67 9.59
N ALA A 128 -2.82 -5.34 9.18
CA ALA A 128 -4.02 -4.65 8.70
C ALA A 128 -4.64 -3.76 9.80
N LEU A 129 -4.48 -4.13 11.07
CA LEU A 129 -4.94 -3.32 12.21
C LEU A 129 -4.16 -2.02 12.33
N ASP A 130 -2.83 -2.06 12.15
CA ASP A 130 -2.01 -0.84 12.19
C ASP A 130 -2.39 0.12 11.07
N LEU A 131 -2.66 -0.41 9.89
CA LEU A 131 -3.09 0.38 8.74
C LEU A 131 -4.49 0.93 8.90
N LYS A 132 -5.40 0.19 9.55
CA LYS A 132 -6.72 0.74 9.91
C LYS A 132 -6.57 1.94 10.83
N LYS A 133 -5.74 1.85 11.87
CA LYS A 133 -5.45 2.99 12.76
C LYS A 133 -4.85 4.17 12.02
N LEU A 134 -3.91 3.91 11.10
CA LEU A 134 -3.34 4.97 10.25
C LEU A 134 -4.42 5.66 9.42
N CYS A 135 -5.31 4.91 8.77
CA CYS A 135 -6.41 5.49 8.02
C CYS A 135 -7.37 6.29 8.91
N ASP A 136 -7.64 5.82 10.13
CA ASP A 136 -8.50 6.52 11.07
C ASP A 136 -7.92 7.89 11.47
N LEU A 137 -6.60 8.03 11.58
CA LEU A 137 -5.94 9.31 11.87
C LEU A 137 -6.22 10.37 10.79
N PHE A 138 -6.39 9.98 9.53
CA PHE A 138 -6.74 10.95 8.48
C PHE A 138 -8.13 11.58 8.68
N PHE A 139 -9.02 10.95 9.42
CA PHE A 139 -10.32 11.51 9.74
C PHE A 139 -10.27 12.53 10.88
N GLU A 140 -9.20 12.53 11.67
CA GLU A 140 -9.00 13.47 12.78
C GLU A 140 -8.40 14.82 12.35
N ILE A 141 -7.87 14.87 11.13
CA ILE A 141 -7.31 16.11 10.55
C ILE A 141 -8.47 17.08 10.06
#